data_780719241817ec79bada73ffb3d6e7b7
#
_entry.id   780719241817ec79bada73ffb3d6e7b7
#
_cell.length_a   1.000
_cell.length_b   1.000
_cell.length_c   1.000
_cell.angle_alpha   90.00
_cell.angle_beta   90.00
_cell.angle_gamma   90.00
#
_symmetry.space_group_name_H-M   'P 1'
#
loop_
_entity.id
_entity.type
_entity.pdbx_description
1 polymer ?
#
loop_
_entity_poly.entity_id
_entity_poly.type
_entity_poly.pdbx_seq_one_letter_code
_entity_poly.pdbx_strand_id
1 'polypeptide(L)'
;KTYLEKAPAFIKGDVEKLRDFINKYIKYGDDKETLYMIENGKIRPSKSLQDALSSMLKGNEEFVMIDDQKLVYETALDMARKSYRDGNKRVLIVKGGPGTGKSVLAINLLVKLTNENMVCSYVTKNAAPRNVYATKLSGDFRKTRINNLFKGSGSFVESSENEFDVLIVDEAHRLNAKSGMFQNLGENQIKEIIKASKFSIFFIDESQRVTLKDIGSVEEIQKYIGQANAESEVMELESQFRCNGSDGYIAWLDDMLDIRKTANNEGFDLDYDIKICDDPNEVRDIIFEKNKINNKYSKCKNIKMEGNEIYNEIIRL
;
A
#
# COMPACT_ATOMS: atom_id res chain seq x y z
N LYS A 1 -39.81 -12.32 -4.55
CA LYS A 1 -39.20 -11.62 -5.70
C LYS A 1 -37.73 -11.99 -5.74
N THR A 2 -37.32 -12.70 -6.78
CA THR A 2 -35.97 -13.18 -6.98
C THR A 2 -35.01 -12.01 -7.27
N TYR A 3 -33.74 -12.15 -6.92
CA TYR A 3 -32.71 -11.14 -7.19
C TYR A 3 -32.61 -10.78 -8.69
N LEU A 4 -32.92 -11.73 -9.59
CA LEU A 4 -32.97 -11.54 -11.03
C LEU A 4 -34.04 -10.55 -11.51
N GLU A 5 -35.10 -10.29 -10.73
CA GLU A 5 -36.09 -9.25 -11.06
C GLU A 5 -35.55 -7.84 -10.78
N LYS A 6 -34.59 -7.73 -9.88
CA LYS A 6 -33.93 -6.45 -9.53
C LYS A 6 -32.65 -6.19 -10.32
N ALA A 7 -31.96 -7.27 -10.72
CA ALA A 7 -30.73 -7.22 -11.48
C ALA A 7 -30.82 -8.24 -12.64
N PRO A 8 -31.43 -7.87 -13.78
CA PRO A 8 -31.57 -8.75 -14.92
C PRO A 8 -30.21 -9.15 -15.50
N ALA A 9 -30.01 -10.43 -15.76
CA ALA A 9 -28.86 -10.93 -16.46
C ALA A 9 -29.10 -10.92 -17.97
N PHE A 10 -28.11 -10.50 -18.74
CA PHE A 10 -28.12 -10.47 -20.19
C PHE A 10 -27.04 -11.42 -20.70
N ILE A 11 -27.37 -12.19 -21.76
CA ILE A 11 -26.43 -13.13 -22.39
C ILE A 11 -26.22 -12.77 -23.87
N LYS A 12 -25.26 -13.44 -24.52
CA LYS A 12 -25.01 -13.24 -25.94
C LYS A 12 -26.29 -13.53 -26.74
N GLY A 13 -26.82 -12.54 -27.42
CA GLY A 13 -28.10 -12.58 -28.15
C GLY A 13 -29.20 -11.70 -27.54
N ASP A 14 -29.07 -11.23 -26.32
CA ASP A 14 -30.06 -10.35 -25.67
C ASP A 14 -29.79 -8.85 -25.92
N VAL A 15 -29.18 -8.49 -27.07
CA VAL A 15 -28.77 -7.11 -27.38
C VAL A 15 -29.94 -6.14 -27.32
N GLU A 16 -31.11 -6.50 -27.90
CA GLU A 16 -32.30 -5.66 -27.89
C GLU A 16 -32.85 -5.49 -26.47
N LYS A 17 -32.92 -6.55 -25.70
CA LYS A 17 -33.39 -6.47 -24.30
C LYS A 17 -32.44 -5.62 -23.44
N LEU A 18 -31.13 -5.71 -23.66
CA LEU A 18 -30.13 -4.86 -22.99
C LEU A 18 -30.33 -3.39 -23.40
N ARG A 19 -30.55 -3.12 -24.69
CA ARG A 19 -30.82 -1.78 -25.20
C ARG A 19 -32.06 -1.21 -24.56
N ASP A 20 -33.17 -1.96 -24.52
CA ASP A 20 -34.41 -1.52 -23.88
C ASP A 20 -34.27 -1.28 -22.40
N PHE A 21 -33.47 -2.13 -21.72
CA PHE A 21 -33.16 -1.93 -20.31
C PHE A 21 -32.36 -0.65 -20.08
N ILE A 22 -31.32 -0.39 -20.87
CA ILE A 22 -30.53 0.84 -20.80
C ILE A 22 -31.41 2.07 -21.07
N ASN A 23 -32.20 2.04 -22.13
CA ASN A 23 -33.09 3.14 -22.53
C ASN A 23 -34.18 3.45 -21.49
N LYS A 24 -34.50 2.51 -20.61
CA LYS A 24 -35.43 2.74 -19.51
C LYS A 24 -34.87 3.75 -18.49
N TYR A 25 -33.54 3.77 -18.29
CA TYR A 25 -32.88 4.61 -17.28
C TYR A 25 -32.14 5.79 -17.89
N ILE A 26 -31.57 5.62 -19.08
CA ILE A 26 -30.81 6.65 -19.79
C ILE A 26 -31.73 7.24 -20.89
N LYS A 27 -32.19 8.46 -20.68
CA LYS A 27 -33.14 9.15 -21.58
C LYS A 27 -32.45 10.07 -22.57
N TYR A 28 -31.28 10.55 -22.23
CA TYR A 28 -30.51 11.49 -23.03
C TYR A 28 -29.12 10.91 -23.24
N GLY A 29 -28.61 11.07 -24.45
CA GLY A 29 -27.21 10.73 -24.75
C GLY A 29 -26.25 11.73 -24.12
N ASP A 30 -25.04 11.31 -23.92
CA ASP A 30 -23.95 12.20 -23.58
C ASP A 30 -23.55 13.03 -24.83
N ASP A 31 -23.32 14.32 -24.64
CA ASP A 31 -22.82 15.23 -25.71
C ASP A 31 -21.36 14.95 -26.08
N LYS A 32 -20.87 13.73 -25.80
CA LYS A 32 -19.49 13.23 -26.02
C LYS A 32 -18.44 13.85 -25.12
N GLU A 33 -18.82 14.63 -24.13
CA GLU A 33 -17.88 15.28 -23.22
C GLU A 33 -17.59 14.41 -21.98
N THR A 34 -18.55 13.61 -21.51
CA THR A 34 -18.37 12.84 -20.25
C THR A 34 -17.32 11.75 -20.41
N LEU A 35 -17.33 11.00 -21.52
CA LEU A 35 -16.29 9.98 -21.79
C LEU A 35 -14.93 10.64 -21.99
N TYR A 36 -14.89 11.74 -22.72
CA TYR A 36 -13.68 12.54 -22.90
C TYR A 36 -13.17 13.13 -21.58
N MET A 37 -14.07 13.60 -20.71
CA MET A 37 -13.71 14.06 -19.37
C MET A 37 -13.25 12.93 -18.44
N ILE A 38 -13.76 11.70 -18.61
CA ILE A 38 -13.31 10.53 -17.88
C ILE A 38 -11.91 10.11 -18.37
N GLU A 39 -11.72 9.99 -19.69
CA GLU A 39 -10.43 9.62 -20.30
C GLU A 39 -9.32 10.66 -20.05
N ASN A 40 -9.68 11.95 -20.12
CA ASN A 40 -8.73 13.05 -19.92
C ASN A 40 -8.85 13.71 -18.54
N GLY A 41 -9.72 13.19 -17.69
CA GLY A 41 -9.91 13.66 -16.32
C GLY A 41 -8.64 13.47 -15.52
N LYS A 42 -7.96 14.58 -15.18
CA LYS A 42 -6.86 14.52 -14.22
C LYS A 42 -7.39 13.92 -12.93
N ILE A 43 -6.88 12.76 -12.56
CA ILE A 43 -7.14 12.14 -11.26
C ILE A 43 -6.74 13.18 -10.20
N ARG A 44 -7.72 13.80 -9.55
CA ARG A 44 -7.41 14.74 -8.46
C ARG A 44 -6.75 13.94 -7.36
N PRO A 45 -5.63 14.42 -6.79
CA PRO A 45 -5.03 13.77 -5.65
C PRO A 45 -6.10 13.59 -4.58
N SER A 46 -6.40 12.36 -4.23
CA SER A 46 -7.29 12.05 -3.12
C SER A 46 -6.72 12.63 -1.82
N LYS A 47 -7.58 12.85 -0.83
CA LYS A 47 -7.17 13.15 0.53
C LYS A 47 -6.02 12.24 0.94
N SER A 48 -4.94 12.79 1.52
CA SER A 48 -3.79 11.96 1.85
C SER A 48 -4.22 10.87 2.85
N LEU A 49 -3.69 9.67 2.69
CA LEU A 49 -3.98 8.54 3.58
C LEU A 49 -3.80 8.91 5.05
N GLN A 50 -2.77 9.71 5.34
CA GLN A 50 -2.49 10.15 6.71
C GLN A 50 -3.58 11.10 7.26
N ASP A 51 -4.18 11.94 6.41
CA ASP A 51 -5.25 12.85 6.82
C ASP A 51 -6.59 12.12 6.97
N ALA A 52 -6.79 11.05 6.20
CA ALA A 52 -7.99 10.21 6.27
C ALA A 52 -7.99 9.26 7.48
N LEU A 53 -6.82 8.86 7.98
CA LEU A 53 -6.68 7.81 8.98
C LEU A 53 -7.50 8.07 10.27
N SER A 54 -7.52 9.30 10.78
CA SER A 54 -8.30 9.62 11.98
C SER A 54 -9.80 9.44 11.75
N SER A 55 -10.30 9.85 10.58
CA SER A 55 -11.68 9.67 10.15
C SER A 55 -12.03 8.19 10.02
N MET A 56 -11.15 7.41 9.40
CA MET A 56 -11.32 5.95 9.23
C MET A 56 -11.38 5.22 10.58
N LEU A 57 -10.51 5.56 11.52
CA LEU A 57 -10.53 4.97 12.89
C LEU A 57 -11.79 5.36 13.69
N LYS A 58 -12.50 6.40 13.28
CA LYS A 58 -13.81 6.78 13.80
C LYS A 58 -14.98 6.12 13.06
N GLY A 59 -14.69 5.27 12.06
CA GLY A 59 -15.65 4.44 11.34
C GLY A 59 -16.12 4.98 9.99
N ASN A 60 -15.52 6.06 9.49
CA ASN A 60 -15.87 6.61 8.17
C ASN A 60 -15.12 5.90 7.04
N GLU A 61 -15.78 5.65 5.92
CA GLU A 61 -15.15 5.16 4.70
C GLU A 61 -14.54 6.33 3.92
N GLU A 62 -13.25 6.28 3.64
CA GLU A 62 -12.51 7.38 2.98
C GLU A 62 -11.91 6.98 1.63
N PHE A 63 -11.80 5.68 1.34
CA PHE A 63 -11.22 5.18 0.10
C PHE A 63 -12.12 4.12 -0.53
N VAL A 64 -12.33 4.24 -1.84
CA VAL A 64 -12.98 3.20 -2.65
C VAL A 64 -11.88 2.26 -3.15
N MET A 65 -12.05 0.97 -2.90
CA MET A 65 -11.17 -0.07 -3.42
C MET A 65 -11.65 -0.50 -4.78
N ILE A 66 -10.74 -0.68 -5.70
CA ILE A 66 -11.02 -1.28 -7.00
C ILE A 66 -10.89 -2.81 -6.95
N ASP A 67 -11.21 -3.46 -8.04
CA ASP A 67 -11.40 -4.90 -8.13
C ASP A 67 -10.28 -5.74 -7.48
N ASP A 68 -9.02 -5.55 -7.88
CA ASP A 68 -7.88 -6.29 -7.31
C ASP A 68 -7.70 -6.01 -5.83
N GLN A 69 -7.78 -4.74 -5.45
CA GLN A 69 -7.66 -4.33 -4.05
C GLN A 69 -8.78 -4.89 -3.21
N LYS A 70 -10.02 -4.90 -3.75
CA LYS A 70 -11.17 -5.44 -3.06
C LYS A 70 -11.05 -6.94 -2.86
N LEU A 71 -10.56 -7.66 -3.87
CA LEU A 71 -10.34 -9.10 -3.76
C LEU A 71 -9.31 -9.42 -2.66
N VAL A 72 -8.16 -8.75 -2.66
CA VAL A 72 -7.13 -8.90 -1.61
C VAL A 72 -7.69 -8.53 -0.24
N TYR A 73 -8.48 -7.46 -0.15
CA TYR A 73 -9.09 -7.01 1.10
C TYR A 73 -10.05 -8.06 1.69
N GLU A 74 -10.96 -8.59 0.88
CA GLU A 74 -11.93 -9.60 1.32
C GLU A 74 -11.22 -10.93 1.68
N THR A 75 -10.22 -11.35 0.91
CA THR A 75 -9.39 -12.53 1.23
C THR A 75 -8.67 -12.35 2.56
N ALA A 76 -8.04 -11.20 2.78
CA ALA A 76 -7.36 -10.89 4.04
C ALA A 76 -8.30 -10.89 5.24
N LEU A 77 -9.51 -10.33 5.09
CA LEU A 77 -10.53 -10.35 6.14
C LEU A 77 -11.00 -11.78 6.47
N ASP A 78 -11.23 -12.59 5.43
CA ASP A 78 -11.66 -13.98 5.62
C ASP A 78 -10.58 -14.80 6.33
N MET A 79 -9.31 -14.71 5.88
CA MET A 79 -8.18 -15.38 6.52
C MET A 79 -7.97 -14.93 7.96
N ALA A 80 -8.05 -13.62 8.24
CA ALA A 80 -7.94 -13.07 9.59
C ALA A 80 -9.04 -13.62 10.51
N ARG A 81 -10.29 -13.60 10.06
CA ARG A 81 -11.44 -14.11 10.82
C ARG A 81 -11.37 -15.63 11.03
N LYS A 82 -10.87 -16.39 10.06
CA LYS A 82 -10.62 -17.83 10.23
C LYS A 82 -9.56 -18.07 11.31
N SER A 83 -8.40 -17.41 11.21
CA SER A 83 -7.32 -17.54 12.19
C SER A 83 -7.74 -17.11 13.60
N TYR A 84 -8.57 -16.07 13.71
CA TYR A 84 -9.12 -15.63 14.98
C TYR A 84 -10.03 -16.67 15.62
N ARG A 85 -10.82 -17.42 14.82
CA ARG A 85 -11.79 -18.43 15.31
C ARG A 85 -11.14 -19.76 15.64
N ASP A 86 -10.26 -20.25 14.78
CA ASP A 86 -9.70 -21.62 14.89
C ASP A 86 -8.28 -21.65 15.48
N GLY A 87 -7.62 -20.48 15.62
CA GLY A 87 -6.28 -20.36 16.17
C GLY A 87 -5.17 -20.82 15.23
N ASN A 88 -5.49 -21.28 14.02
CA ASN A 88 -4.50 -21.73 13.05
C ASN A 88 -3.74 -20.57 12.45
N LYS A 89 -2.43 -20.74 12.28
CA LYS A 89 -1.58 -19.72 11.64
C LYS A 89 -1.86 -19.64 10.15
N ARG A 90 -2.07 -18.40 9.68
CA ARG A 90 -2.23 -18.09 8.25
C ARG A 90 -1.35 -16.92 7.85
N VAL A 91 -0.89 -16.95 6.62
CA VAL A 91 -0.06 -15.90 6.05
C VAL A 91 -0.57 -15.54 4.66
N LEU A 92 -0.78 -14.25 4.43
CA LEU A 92 -1.08 -13.72 3.10
C LEU A 92 0.11 -12.91 2.60
N ILE A 93 0.60 -13.20 1.41
CA ILE A 93 1.63 -12.41 0.72
C ILE A 93 0.95 -11.63 -0.39
N VAL A 94 1.08 -10.31 -0.36
CA VAL A 94 0.51 -9.42 -1.37
C VAL A 94 1.64 -8.73 -2.11
N LYS A 95 1.88 -9.17 -3.34
CA LYS A 95 2.84 -8.56 -4.26
C LYS A 95 2.20 -7.36 -4.94
N GLY A 96 3.00 -6.34 -5.23
CA GLY A 96 2.52 -5.20 -5.99
C GLY A 96 3.61 -4.15 -6.14
N GLY A 97 3.68 -3.55 -7.31
CA GLY A 97 4.60 -2.47 -7.64
C GLY A 97 4.34 -1.17 -6.89
N PRO A 98 5.15 -0.15 -7.14
CA PRO A 98 4.95 1.17 -6.54
C PRO A 98 3.62 1.76 -7.02
N GLY A 99 2.79 2.27 -6.08
CA GLY A 99 1.52 2.93 -6.42
C GLY A 99 0.31 2.04 -6.60
N THR A 100 0.41 0.74 -6.40
CA THR A 100 -0.73 -0.19 -6.47
C THR A 100 -1.69 -0.11 -5.27
N GLY A 101 -1.41 0.77 -4.30
CA GLY A 101 -2.29 1.00 -3.15
C GLY A 101 -2.03 0.09 -1.94
N LYS A 102 -0.89 -0.62 -1.86
CA LYS A 102 -0.53 -1.50 -0.73
C LYS A 102 -0.76 -0.86 0.64
N SER A 103 -0.22 0.34 0.86
CA SER A 103 -0.35 1.03 2.15
C SER A 103 -1.79 1.48 2.44
N VAL A 104 -2.56 1.84 1.41
CA VAL A 104 -4.00 2.16 1.57
C VAL A 104 -4.74 0.92 2.04
N LEU A 105 -4.48 -0.22 1.41
CA LEU A 105 -5.09 -1.50 1.74
C LEU A 105 -4.70 -1.95 3.16
N ALA A 106 -3.41 -1.82 3.52
CA ALA A 106 -2.89 -2.13 4.85
C ALA A 106 -3.59 -1.33 5.95
N ILE A 107 -3.79 -0.03 5.74
CA ILE A 107 -4.48 0.84 6.71
C ILE A 107 -5.98 0.53 6.80
N ASN A 108 -6.64 0.26 5.66
CA ASN A 108 -8.04 -0.14 5.68
C ASN A 108 -8.26 -1.45 6.46
N LEU A 109 -7.38 -2.45 6.26
CA LEU A 109 -7.39 -3.69 7.02
C LEU A 109 -7.15 -3.47 8.52
N LEU A 110 -6.17 -2.64 8.87
CA LEU A 110 -5.89 -2.29 10.28
C LEU A 110 -7.13 -1.72 10.95
N VAL A 111 -7.78 -0.74 10.33
CA VAL A 111 -8.97 -0.09 10.86
C VAL A 111 -10.12 -1.09 11.00
N LYS A 112 -10.39 -1.86 9.94
CA LYS A 112 -11.51 -2.80 9.91
C LYS A 112 -11.37 -3.88 10.97
N LEU A 113 -10.22 -4.53 11.05
CA LEU A 113 -9.97 -5.61 11.99
C LEU A 113 -9.89 -5.12 13.44
N THR A 114 -9.34 -3.92 13.68
CA THR A 114 -9.36 -3.28 14.99
C THR A 114 -10.80 -2.98 15.45
N ASN A 115 -11.66 -2.54 14.55
CA ASN A 115 -13.07 -2.29 14.84
C ASN A 115 -13.87 -3.60 15.06
N GLU A 116 -13.35 -4.73 14.59
CA GLU A 116 -13.85 -6.08 14.91
C GLU A 116 -13.27 -6.64 16.24
N ASN A 117 -12.59 -5.80 17.03
CA ASN A 117 -11.98 -6.11 18.33
C ASN A 117 -10.81 -7.12 18.27
N MET A 118 -10.15 -7.25 17.11
CA MET A 118 -8.92 -8.03 17.01
C MET A 118 -7.72 -7.21 17.49
N VAL A 119 -6.74 -7.87 18.09
CA VAL A 119 -5.45 -7.24 18.47
C VAL A 119 -4.58 -7.14 17.23
N CYS A 120 -4.59 -5.95 16.60
CA CYS A 120 -3.92 -5.70 15.32
C CYS A 120 -2.79 -4.69 15.46
N SER A 121 -1.73 -4.85 14.67
CA SER A 121 -0.71 -3.81 14.51
C SER A 121 -0.26 -3.69 13.05
N TYR A 122 -0.06 -2.45 12.61
CA TYR A 122 0.63 -2.11 11.38
C TYR A 122 2.13 -2.06 11.66
N VAL A 123 2.87 -2.80 10.86
CA VAL A 123 4.31 -3.03 11.04
C VAL A 123 5.06 -2.49 9.84
N THR A 124 6.05 -1.64 10.08
CA THR A 124 6.97 -1.20 9.03
C THR A 124 8.34 -0.93 9.62
N LYS A 125 9.40 -1.23 8.85
CA LYS A 125 10.78 -0.93 9.24
C LYS A 125 11.01 0.58 9.36
N ASN A 126 10.47 1.36 8.43
CA ASN A 126 10.68 2.79 8.36
C ASN A 126 9.99 3.52 9.52
N ALA A 127 10.74 4.37 10.22
CA ALA A 127 10.20 5.19 11.29
C ALA A 127 9.35 6.36 10.77
N ALA A 128 9.66 6.90 9.60
CA ALA A 128 9.01 8.09 9.05
C ALA A 128 7.48 7.94 8.89
N PRO A 129 6.94 6.90 8.22
CA PRO A 129 5.48 6.70 8.14
C PRO A 129 4.83 6.58 9.52
N ARG A 130 5.46 5.82 10.44
CA ARG A 130 4.94 5.66 11.81
C ARG A 130 4.86 6.97 12.57
N ASN A 131 5.89 7.82 12.45
CA ASN A 131 5.92 9.13 13.10
C ASN A 131 4.85 10.05 12.53
N VAL A 132 4.62 10.02 11.21
CA VAL A 132 3.56 10.80 10.57
C VAL A 132 2.20 10.36 11.07
N TYR A 133 1.92 9.04 11.09
CA TYR A 133 0.66 8.51 11.64
C TYR A 133 0.49 8.89 13.12
N ALA A 134 1.55 8.73 13.92
CA ALA A 134 1.50 9.10 15.34
C ALA A 134 1.19 10.59 15.53
N THR A 135 1.82 11.48 14.75
CA THR A 135 1.59 12.92 14.81
C THR A 135 0.15 13.26 14.41
N LYS A 136 -0.37 12.66 13.33
CA LYS A 136 -1.73 12.91 12.84
C LYS A 136 -2.82 12.42 13.78
N LEU A 137 -2.56 11.34 14.51
CA LEU A 137 -3.49 10.77 15.48
C LEU A 137 -3.36 11.39 16.87
N SER A 138 -2.27 12.10 17.14
CA SER A 138 -2.07 12.82 18.41
C SER A 138 -3.12 13.93 18.55
N GLY A 139 -3.89 13.89 19.60
CA GLY A 139 -5.04 14.77 19.84
C GLY A 139 -6.37 14.04 19.75
N ASP A 140 -6.52 13.08 18.83
CA ASP A 140 -7.73 12.26 18.72
C ASP A 140 -7.65 10.97 19.53
N PHE A 141 -6.44 10.40 19.66
CA PHE A 141 -6.22 9.10 20.32
C PHE A 141 -5.10 9.18 21.35
N ARG A 142 -5.21 8.33 22.40
CA ARG A 142 -4.16 8.21 23.42
C ARG A 142 -2.87 7.65 22.81
N LYS A 143 -1.72 8.17 23.24
CA LYS A 143 -0.39 7.76 22.77
C LYS A 143 -0.16 6.24 22.89
N THR A 144 -0.64 5.61 23.96
CA THR A 144 -0.57 4.15 24.14
C THR A 144 -1.31 3.39 23.04
N ARG A 145 -2.50 3.84 22.63
CA ARG A 145 -3.26 3.23 21.54
C ARG A 145 -2.50 3.37 20.21
N ILE A 146 -1.94 4.54 19.94
CA ILE A 146 -1.15 4.80 18.73
C ILE A 146 0.07 3.87 18.68
N ASN A 147 0.82 3.76 19.79
CA ASN A 147 2.00 2.89 19.86
C ASN A 147 1.67 1.40 19.73
N ASN A 148 0.47 0.99 20.10
CA ASN A 148 0.01 -0.39 19.91
C ASN A 148 -0.43 -0.64 18.46
N LEU A 149 -0.97 0.37 17.77
CA LEU A 149 -1.38 0.24 16.38
C LEU A 149 -0.20 0.27 15.40
N PHE A 150 0.90 0.96 15.74
CA PHE A 150 2.02 1.19 14.81
C PHE A 150 3.34 0.75 15.45
N LYS A 151 3.89 -0.35 14.97
CA LYS A 151 5.11 -0.96 15.50
C LYS A 151 6.24 -1.00 14.46
N GLY A 152 7.47 -0.97 14.95
CA GLY A 152 8.65 -1.26 14.12
C GLY A 152 8.82 -2.75 13.90
N SER A 153 9.43 -3.15 12.78
CA SER A 153 9.68 -4.57 12.48
C SER A 153 10.50 -5.31 13.55
N GLY A 154 11.35 -4.61 14.29
CA GLY A 154 12.15 -5.18 15.36
C GLY A 154 11.44 -5.30 16.73
N SER A 155 10.15 -5.01 16.81
CA SER A 155 9.40 -5.02 18.08
C SER A 155 8.96 -6.42 18.52
N PHE A 156 9.23 -7.47 17.74
CA PHE A 156 8.66 -8.81 17.94
C PHE A 156 9.66 -9.85 18.43
N VAL A 157 10.91 -9.45 18.70
CA VAL A 157 11.99 -10.32 19.16
C VAL A 157 11.59 -11.13 20.41
N GLU A 158 10.95 -10.45 21.39
CA GLU A 158 10.54 -11.03 22.66
C GLU A 158 9.05 -11.39 22.72
N SER A 159 8.32 -11.23 21.59
CA SER A 159 6.90 -11.51 21.57
C SER A 159 6.60 -12.99 21.79
N SER A 160 5.56 -13.23 22.58
CA SER A 160 5.01 -14.56 22.78
C SER A 160 4.38 -15.08 21.49
N GLU A 161 4.23 -16.39 21.39
CA GLU A 161 3.51 -16.98 20.26
C GLU A 161 2.04 -16.55 20.25
N ASN A 162 1.55 -16.11 19.07
CA ASN A 162 0.16 -15.66 18.88
C ASN A 162 -0.28 -14.50 19.80
N GLU A 163 0.67 -13.64 20.22
CA GLU A 163 0.39 -12.45 21.02
C GLU A 163 -0.56 -11.48 20.31
N PHE A 164 -0.49 -11.45 18.97
CA PHE A 164 -1.36 -10.65 18.11
C PHE A 164 -2.32 -11.53 17.34
N ASP A 165 -3.54 -11.03 17.12
CA ASP A 165 -4.45 -11.69 16.20
C ASP A 165 -4.01 -11.44 14.75
N VAL A 166 -3.61 -10.18 14.44
CA VAL A 166 -3.20 -9.80 13.10
C VAL A 166 -1.98 -8.85 13.10
N LEU A 167 -0.97 -9.18 12.32
CA LEU A 167 0.14 -8.29 12.00
C LEU A 167 0.13 -7.94 10.51
N ILE A 168 0.04 -6.65 10.21
CA ILE A 168 -0.03 -6.11 8.85
C ILE A 168 1.32 -5.47 8.54
N VAL A 169 2.11 -6.12 7.70
CA VAL A 169 3.49 -5.73 7.40
C VAL A 169 3.53 -4.98 6.09
N ASP A 170 3.80 -3.68 6.15
CA ASP A 170 4.00 -2.86 4.96
C ASP A 170 5.49 -2.71 4.65
N GLU A 171 5.84 -2.60 3.36
CA GLU A 171 7.22 -2.57 2.88
C GLU A 171 8.03 -3.80 3.33
N ALA A 172 7.45 -5.01 3.22
CA ALA A 172 8.05 -6.24 3.75
C ALA A 172 9.42 -6.56 3.13
N HIS A 173 9.70 -6.07 1.91
CA HIS A 173 11.03 -6.20 1.27
C HIS A 173 12.15 -5.53 2.07
N ARG A 174 11.83 -4.60 2.98
CA ARG A 174 12.78 -3.89 3.83
C ARG A 174 13.10 -4.61 5.15
N LEU A 175 12.49 -5.76 5.44
CA LEU A 175 12.76 -6.52 6.66
C LEU A 175 14.22 -7.00 6.72
N ASN A 176 14.76 -7.08 7.94
CA ASN A 176 16.14 -7.50 8.20
C ASN A 176 16.21 -8.90 8.80
N ALA A 177 17.38 -9.54 8.67
CA ALA A 177 17.68 -10.79 9.36
C ALA A 177 17.61 -10.60 10.88
N LYS A 178 18.22 -9.53 11.40
CA LYS A 178 18.24 -9.27 12.84
C LYS A 178 17.81 -7.86 13.17
N SER A 179 17.32 -7.68 14.38
CA SER A 179 16.86 -6.41 14.96
C SER A 179 17.96 -5.72 15.79
N GLY A 180 17.67 -4.51 16.27
CA GLY A 180 18.60 -3.70 17.06
C GLY A 180 19.57 -2.86 16.22
N MET A 181 20.16 -1.85 16.85
CA MET A 181 21.08 -0.91 16.21
C MET A 181 22.33 -1.64 15.63
N PHE A 182 22.82 -2.66 16.32
CA PHE A 182 23.97 -3.46 15.92
C PHE A 182 23.59 -4.79 15.25
N GLN A 183 22.31 -4.98 14.91
CA GLN A 183 21.79 -6.23 14.33
C GLN A 183 22.17 -7.48 15.16
N ASN A 184 22.03 -7.38 16.46
CA ASN A 184 22.42 -8.40 17.44
C ASN A 184 21.23 -8.96 18.22
N LEU A 185 20.00 -8.50 17.93
CA LEU A 185 18.79 -8.93 18.60
C LEU A 185 17.94 -9.80 17.67
N GLY A 186 17.34 -10.84 18.22
CA GLY A 186 16.46 -11.76 17.50
C GLY A 186 17.19 -12.69 16.54
N GLU A 187 16.41 -13.43 15.77
CA GLU A 187 16.89 -14.38 14.78
C GLU A 187 16.60 -13.92 13.35
N ASN A 188 15.31 -13.62 13.08
CA ASN A 188 14.83 -13.18 11.79
C ASN A 188 13.48 -12.48 11.95
N GLN A 189 13.37 -11.25 11.44
CA GLN A 189 12.16 -10.44 11.61
C GLN A 189 10.91 -11.07 10.97
N ILE A 190 11.04 -11.81 9.86
CA ILE A 190 9.92 -12.53 9.24
C ILE A 190 9.46 -13.65 10.17
N LYS A 191 10.39 -14.47 10.67
CA LYS A 191 10.11 -15.55 11.63
C LYS A 191 9.42 -15.03 12.89
N GLU A 192 9.95 -13.93 13.44
CA GLU A 192 9.43 -13.31 14.66
C GLU A 192 8.01 -12.79 14.49
N ILE A 193 7.71 -12.15 13.35
CA ILE A 193 6.37 -11.66 13.00
C ILE A 193 5.37 -12.81 12.83
N ILE A 194 5.74 -13.87 12.08
CA ILE A 194 4.89 -15.05 11.88
C ILE A 194 4.65 -15.77 13.21
N LYS A 195 5.68 -15.88 14.07
CA LYS A 195 5.53 -16.46 15.41
C LYS A 195 4.56 -15.65 16.27
N ALA A 196 4.70 -14.32 16.25
CA ALA A 196 3.97 -13.42 17.14
C ALA A 196 2.48 -13.27 16.80
N SER A 197 2.02 -13.71 15.64
CA SER A 197 0.63 -13.53 15.20
C SER A 197 -0.06 -14.82 14.77
N LYS A 198 -1.40 -14.81 14.85
CA LYS A 198 -2.24 -15.85 14.27
C LYS A 198 -2.37 -15.66 12.76
N PHE A 199 -2.53 -14.41 12.30
CA PHE A 199 -2.54 -14.05 10.90
C PHE A 199 -1.51 -12.96 10.62
N SER A 200 -0.67 -13.17 9.60
CA SER A 200 0.27 -12.16 9.09
C SER A 200 -0.04 -11.86 7.64
N ILE A 201 -0.07 -10.57 7.28
CA ILE A 201 -0.13 -10.15 5.90
C ILE A 201 1.12 -9.36 5.55
N PHE A 202 1.81 -9.74 4.46
CA PHE A 202 3.04 -9.11 4.00
C PHE A 202 2.80 -8.42 2.67
N PHE A 203 2.81 -7.09 2.67
CA PHE A 203 2.82 -6.28 1.45
C PHE A 203 4.26 -6.11 0.99
N ILE A 204 4.56 -6.59 -0.21
CA ILE A 204 5.94 -6.68 -0.71
C ILE A 204 6.07 -6.17 -2.13
N ASP A 205 7.22 -5.54 -2.39
CA ASP A 205 7.70 -5.19 -3.72
C ASP A 205 9.20 -5.53 -3.81
N GLU A 206 9.52 -6.66 -4.39
CA GLU A 206 10.90 -7.14 -4.43
C GLU A 206 11.83 -6.26 -5.27
N SER A 207 11.28 -5.47 -6.21
CA SER A 207 12.05 -4.52 -7.04
C SER A 207 12.53 -3.30 -6.24
N GLN A 208 11.91 -3.02 -5.07
CA GLN A 208 12.25 -1.89 -4.21
C GLN A 208 13.22 -2.23 -3.06
N ARG A 209 13.99 -3.28 -3.18
CA ARG A 209 15.09 -3.53 -2.22
C ARG A 209 16.17 -2.47 -2.39
N VAL A 210 16.60 -1.88 -1.28
CA VAL A 210 17.55 -0.75 -1.29
C VAL A 210 18.91 -1.15 -0.75
N THR A 211 18.95 -2.04 0.24
CA THR A 211 20.20 -2.40 0.91
C THR A 211 20.41 -3.90 0.91
N LEU A 212 21.69 -4.32 0.96
CA LEU A 212 22.07 -5.73 1.09
C LEU A 212 21.57 -6.39 2.40
N LYS A 213 21.11 -5.57 3.35
CA LYS A 213 20.56 -6.04 4.63
C LYS A 213 19.06 -6.35 4.54
N ASP A 214 18.41 -5.92 3.48
CA ASP A 214 17.00 -6.15 3.23
C ASP A 214 16.80 -7.59 2.75
N ILE A 215 16.29 -8.46 3.60
CA ILE A 215 16.10 -9.89 3.33
C ILE A 215 14.70 -10.25 2.86
N GLY A 216 13.76 -9.30 2.96
CA GLY A 216 12.36 -9.55 2.61
C GLY A 216 12.22 -9.99 1.15
N SER A 217 11.79 -11.23 0.94
CA SER A 217 11.42 -11.80 -0.35
C SER A 217 10.28 -12.77 -0.17
N VAL A 218 9.57 -13.04 -1.25
CA VAL A 218 8.51 -14.06 -1.26
C VAL A 218 9.09 -15.40 -0.84
N GLU A 219 10.26 -15.77 -1.35
CA GLU A 219 10.94 -17.02 -1.01
C GLU A 219 11.29 -17.12 0.48
N GLU A 220 11.87 -16.06 1.06
CA GLU A 220 12.23 -16.06 2.48
C GLU A 220 10.99 -16.10 3.38
N ILE A 221 9.90 -15.43 3.00
CA ILE A 221 8.62 -15.50 3.72
C ILE A 221 8.07 -16.93 3.64
N GLN A 222 8.04 -17.54 2.45
CA GLN A 222 7.54 -18.93 2.26
C GLN A 222 8.33 -19.96 3.06
N LYS A 223 9.65 -19.78 3.18
CA LYS A 223 10.50 -20.62 4.02
C LYS A 223 10.05 -20.63 5.50
N TYR A 224 9.73 -19.46 6.06
CA TYR A 224 9.26 -19.38 7.45
C TYR A 224 7.79 -19.77 7.62
N ILE A 225 6.98 -19.63 6.58
CA ILE A 225 5.62 -20.21 6.52
C ILE A 225 5.70 -21.73 6.68
N GLY A 226 6.59 -22.38 5.92
CA GLY A 226 6.81 -23.83 6.01
C GLY A 226 7.30 -24.27 7.40
N GLN A 227 8.22 -23.51 8.02
CA GLN A 227 8.68 -23.79 9.37
C GLN A 227 7.60 -23.63 10.45
N ALA A 228 6.67 -22.69 10.26
CA ALA A 228 5.56 -22.45 11.17
C ALA A 228 4.35 -23.36 10.90
N ASN A 229 4.39 -24.17 9.87
CA ASN A 229 3.28 -25.02 9.43
C ASN A 229 1.99 -24.22 9.18
N ALA A 230 2.14 -22.98 8.63
CA ALA A 230 1.05 -22.05 8.41
C ALA A 230 0.42 -22.25 7.02
N GLU A 231 -0.91 -22.09 6.93
CA GLU A 231 -1.59 -21.97 5.64
C GLU A 231 -1.21 -20.65 4.98
N SER A 232 -1.03 -20.63 3.66
CA SER A 232 -0.66 -19.39 2.98
C SER A 232 -1.30 -19.21 1.62
N GLU A 233 -1.47 -17.95 1.26
CA GLU A 233 -1.92 -17.53 -0.07
C GLU A 233 -1.01 -16.40 -0.58
N VAL A 234 -0.82 -16.35 -1.90
CA VAL A 234 -0.05 -15.28 -2.57
C VAL A 234 -0.97 -14.61 -3.57
N MET A 235 -1.11 -13.30 -3.45
CA MET A 235 -1.92 -12.46 -4.34
C MET A 235 -1.07 -11.36 -4.95
N GLU A 236 -1.55 -10.78 -6.05
CA GLU A 236 -0.87 -9.70 -6.75
C GLU A 236 -1.80 -8.51 -6.99
N LEU A 237 -1.27 -7.29 -6.83
CA LEU A 237 -1.93 -6.04 -7.17
C LEU A 237 -1.29 -5.51 -8.45
N GLU A 238 -2.01 -5.59 -9.56
CA GLU A 238 -1.51 -5.19 -10.87
C GLU A 238 -1.79 -3.71 -11.18
N SER A 239 -2.92 -3.18 -10.70
CA SER A 239 -3.38 -1.85 -11.06
C SER A 239 -2.56 -0.73 -10.43
N GLN A 240 -2.06 0.18 -11.26
CA GLN A 240 -1.25 1.33 -10.85
C GLN A 240 -2.10 2.61 -10.72
N PHE A 241 -1.98 3.33 -9.58
CA PHE A 241 -2.76 4.55 -9.28
C PHE A 241 -1.92 5.81 -9.12
N ARG A 242 -0.60 5.69 -9.10
CA ARG A 242 0.29 6.86 -9.12
C ARG A 242 0.47 7.35 -10.54
N CYS A 243 0.97 8.57 -10.67
CA CYS A 243 1.31 9.15 -11.96
C CYS A 243 0.14 9.15 -12.94
N ASN A 244 -1.07 9.45 -12.47
CA ASN A 244 -2.30 9.41 -13.27
C ASN A 244 -2.59 8.05 -13.93
N GLY A 245 -2.12 6.95 -13.32
CA GLY A 245 -2.29 5.60 -13.86
C GLY A 245 -1.37 5.28 -15.04
N SER A 246 -0.30 6.06 -15.24
CA SER A 246 0.61 5.86 -16.38
C SER A 246 1.59 4.72 -16.14
N ASP A 247 1.29 3.55 -16.69
CA ASP A 247 2.24 2.43 -16.77
C ASP A 247 3.48 2.80 -17.60
N GLY A 248 3.33 3.69 -18.58
CA GLY A 248 4.42 4.20 -19.39
C GLY A 248 5.48 4.94 -18.57
N TYR A 249 5.08 5.71 -17.57
CA TYR A 249 6.02 6.39 -16.69
C TYR A 249 6.87 5.41 -15.86
N ILE A 250 6.24 4.39 -15.27
CA ILE A 250 6.95 3.37 -14.49
C ILE A 250 7.86 2.56 -15.40
N ALA A 251 7.39 2.15 -16.58
CA ALA A 251 8.18 1.42 -17.56
C ALA A 251 9.41 2.23 -18.02
N TRP A 252 9.25 3.53 -18.23
CA TRP A 252 10.36 4.43 -18.53
C TRP A 252 11.36 4.56 -17.39
N LEU A 253 10.88 4.68 -16.14
CA LEU A 253 11.75 4.71 -14.95
C LEU A 253 12.52 3.39 -14.78
N ASP A 254 11.87 2.25 -14.97
CA ASP A 254 12.49 0.93 -14.89
C ASP A 254 13.64 0.79 -15.91
N ASP A 255 13.45 1.28 -17.14
CA ASP A 255 14.48 1.27 -18.17
C ASP A 255 15.62 2.25 -17.85
N MET A 256 15.28 3.48 -17.45
CA MET A 256 16.26 4.53 -17.13
C MET A 256 17.13 4.19 -15.93
N LEU A 257 16.57 3.50 -14.93
CA LEU A 257 17.28 3.07 -13.71
C LEU A 257 17.92 1.67 -13.84
N ASP A 258 17.88 1.06 -15.05
CA ASP A 258 18.39 -0.27 -15.36
C ASP A 258 17.81 -1.39 -14.44
N ILE A 259 16.57 -1.18 -13.96
CA ILE A 259 15.84 -2.17 -13.17
C ILE A 259 15.31 -3.28 -14.09
N ARG A 260 14.73 -2.87 -15.23
CA ARG A 260 14.13 -3.76 -16.21
C ARG A 260 14.13 -3.09 -17.58
N LYS A 261 14.57 -3.79 -18.63
CA LYS A 261 14.45 -3.29 -19.99
C LYS A 261 13.00 -3.22 -20.43
N THR A 262 12.58 -2.05 -20.91
CA THR A 262 11.22 -1.82 -21.39
C THR A 262 11.25 -1.17 -22.78
N ALA A 263 10.11 -1.17 -23.45
CA ALA A 263 9.97 -0.51 -24.76
C ALA A 263 9.92 1.03 -24.68
N ASN A 264 9.83 1.59 -23.47
CA ASN A 264 9.66 3.04 -23.24
C ASN A 264 10.99 3.76 -23.00
N ASN A 265 12.00 3.45 -23.81
CA ASN A 265 13.34 4.03 -23.73
C ASN A 265 13.43 5.46 -24.30
N GLU A 266 12.51 5.87 -25.17
CA GLU A 266 12.49 7.19 -25.81
C GLU A 266 11.66 8.25 -25.07
N GLY A 267 11.11 7.89 -23.88
CA GLY A 267 10.24 8.76 -23.10
C GLY A 267 8.77 8.33 -23.15
N PHE A 268 7.90 9.19 -22.63
CA PHE A 268 6.45 8.97 -22.57
C PHE A 268 5.71 10.29 -22.77
N ASP A 269 4.52 10.21 -23.38
CA ASP A 269 3.69 11.35 -23.79
C ASP A 269 2.94 11.98 -22.60
N LEU A 270 3.67 12.45 -21.57
CA LEU A 270 3.06 13.14 -20.43
C LEU A 270 3.90 14.36 -20.06
N ASP A 271 3.23 15.45 -19.69
CA ASP A 271 3.82 16.70 -19.20
C ASP A 271 4.49 16.51 -17.81
N TYR A 272 5.56 15.70 -17.75
CA TYR A 272 6.41 15.61 -16.57
C TYR A 272 7.64 16.49 -16.74
N ASP A 273 7.88 17.34 -15.76
CA ASP A 273 9.08 18.16 -15.64
C ASP A 273 10.19 17.34 -14.98
N ILE A 274 10.99 16.64 -15.78
CA ILE A 274 12.10 15.82 -15.31
C ILE A 274 13.40 16.58 -15.47
N LYS A 275 14.15 16.72 -14.38
CA LYS A 275 15.46 17.37 -14.39
C LYS A 275 16.48 16.48 -13.68
N ILE A 276 17.60 16.25 -14.35
CA ILE A 276 18.78 15.59 -13.79
C ILE A 276 19.71 16.70 -13.27
N CYS A 277 20.16 16.60 -12.03
CA CYS A 277 21.06 17.55 -11.40
C CYS A 277 22.32 16.81 -10.94
N ASP A 278 23.47 17.45 -11.15
CA ASP A 278 24.77 16.90 -10.72
C ASP A 278 25.07 17.16 -9.23
N ASP A 279 24.42 18.17 -8.64
CA ASP A 279 24.60 18.58 -7.25
C ASP A 279 23.30 18.43 -6.44
N PRO A 280 23.31 17.70 -5.31
CA PRO A 280 22.17 17.61 -4.40
C PRO A 280 21.63 18.98 -3.92
N ASN A 281 22.48 20.01 -3.82
CA ASN A 281 22.04 21.35 -3.46
C ASN A 281 21.18 21.97 -4.57
N GLU A 282 21.47 21.72 -5.83
CA GLU A 282 20.64 22.17 -6.94
C GLU A 282 19.23 21.55 -6.86
N VAL A 283 19.13 20.26 -6.57
CA VAL A 283 17.84 19.57 -6.35
C VAL A 283 17.05 20.25 -5.22
N ARG A 284 17.71 20.52 -4.10
CA ARG A 284 17.09 21.20 -2.96
C ARG A 284 16.57 22.57 -3.34
N ASP A 285 17.36 23.37 -4.06
CA ASP A 285 17.01 24.74 -4.41
C ASP A 285 15.84 24.76 -5.42
N ILE A 286 15.80 23.83 -6.38
CA ILE A 286 14.66 23.64 -7.28
C ILE A 286 13.38 23.30 -6.49
N ILE A 287 13.47 22.37 -5.53
CA ILE A 287 12.35 21.99 -4.67
C ILE A 287 11.85 23.23 -3.88
N PHE A 288 12.75 24.03 -3.32
CA PHE A 288 12.38 25.25 -2.61
C PHE A 288 11.69 26.27 -3.53
N GLU A 289 12.19 26.48 -4.75
CA GLU A 289 11.56 27.40 -5.70
C GLU A 289 10.16 26.92 -6.11
N LYS A 290 10.01 25.65 -6.45
CA LYS A 290 8.70 25.08 -6.79
C LYS A 290 7.72 25.12 -5.61
N ASN A 291 8.20 24.99 -4.37
CA ASN A 291 7.38 25.13 -3.17
C ASN A 291 6.87 26.56 -2.92
N LYS A 292 7.57 27.57 -3.41
CA LYS A 292 7.06 28.96 -3.35
C LYS A 292 5.83 29.14 -4.23
N ILE A 293 5.76 28.43 -5.35
CA ILE A 293 4.68 28.53 -6.31
C ILE A 293 3.49 27.67 -5.90
N ASN A 294 3.74 26.52 -5.29
CA ASN A 294 2.70 25.57 -4.92
C ASN A 294 2.96 24.94 -3.54
N ASN A 295 2.22 25.41 -2.53
CA ASN A 295 2.39 25.03 -1.11
C ASN A 295 2.27 23.50 -0.82
N LYS A 296 1.99 22.68 -1.83
CA LYS A 296 1.92 21.20 -1.70
C LYS A 296 3.27 20.55 -1.37
N TYR A 297 4.37 21.20 -1.72
CA TYR A 297 5.73 20.70 -1.46
C TYR A 297 6.29 21.18 -0.09
N SER A 298 5.55 21.95 0.69
CA SER A 298 6.00 22.51 1.97
C SER A 298 6.31 21.49 3.08
N LYS A 299 6.00 20.21 2.89
CA LYS A 299 6.29 19.15 3.86
C LYS A 299 7.74 18.68 3.90
N CYS A 300 8.57 19.11 2.95
CA CYS A 300 10.01 18.82 2.94
C CYS A 300 10.85 19.73 3.86
N LYS A 301 10.24 20.52 4.73
CA LYS A 301 10.94 21.51 5.60
C LYS A 301 11.93 20.92 6.62
N ASN A 302 11.98 19.60 6.81
CA ASN A 302 12.81 18.95 7.83
C ASN A 302 13.71 17.83 7.27
N ILE A 303 14.10 17.87 6.01
CA ILE A 303 15.11 16.95 5.49
C ILE A 303 16.46 17.42 6.01
N LYS A 304 16.93 16.82 7.11
CA LYS A 304 18.34 16.85 7.49
C LYS A 304 19.07 15.93 6.51
N MET A 305 19.88 16.52 5.68
CA MET A 305 20.72 15.81 4.73
C MET A 305 21.89 15.16 5.48
N GLU A 306 21.80 13.91 5.81
CA GLU A 306 22.93 13.05 6.17
C GLU A 306 22.97 11.88 5.19
N GLY A 307 23.88 11.94 4.22
CA GLY A 307 24.28 10.81 3.39
C GLY A 307 23.18 10.22 2.47
N ASN A 308 23.39 9.02 2.01
CA ASN A 308 22.65 8.25 1.00
C ASN A 308 21.11 8.12 1.14
N GLU A 309 20.47 8.74 2.13
CA GLU A 309 19.00 8.69 2.31
C GLU A 309 18.23 9.60 1.35
N ILE A 310 18.90 10.56 0.70
CA ILE A 310 18.28 11.51 -0.24
C ILE A 310 17.74 10.80 -1.48
N TYR A 311 18.44 9.79 -1.99
CA TYR A 311 18.04 9.05 -3.19
C TYR A 311 16.70 8.33 -3.03
N ASN A 312 16.37 7.91 -1.83
CA ASN A 312 15.16 7.12 -1.57
C ASN A 312 13.89 7.95 -1.36
N GLU A 313 14.01 9.25 -1.04
CA GLU A 313 12.84 10.13 -0.86
C GLU A 313 12.47 10.93 -2.12
N ILE A 314 13.42 11.18 -3.02
CA ILE A 314 13.16 11.84 -4.31
C ILE A 314 12.33 10.93 -5.24
N ILE A 315 12.50 9.62 -5.16
CA ILE A 315 11.69 8.63 -5.89
C ILE A 315 10.28 8.48 -5.30
N ARG A 316 10.01 9.02 -4.10
CA ARG A 316 8.69 8.98 -3.44
C ARG A 316 7.82 10.22 -3.70
N LEU A 317 8.28 11.18 -4.47
CA LEU A 317 7.51 12.35 -4.90
C LEU A 317 6.75 12.10 -6.19
#